data_f45caad5733aaa418c28a08086107aaa
#
_entry.id   f45caad5733aaa418c28a08086107aaa
#
_cell.length_a   1.000
_cell.length_b   1.000
_cell.length_c   1.000
_cell.angle_alpha   90.00
_cell.angle_beta   90.00
_cell.angle_gamma   90.00
#
_symmetry.space_group_name_H-M   'P 1'
#
loop_
_entity.id
_entity.type
_entity.pdbx_description
1 polymer ?
#
loop_
_entity_poly.entity_id
_entity_poly.type
_entity_poly.pdbx_seq_one_letter_code
_entity_poly.pdbx_strand_id
1 'polypeptide(L)'
;MQVGTTMTATARLLNYKGDSVSGKTAKWSSSSAAVATVDQNGVITAVAAGSAEITASADKATGTFPLVVDVDRCQNPLSMTVGQVSIQSGPTAVSCITIAAATENAQLLFITANANTVSDDNQTFNVSFLPGTVASIWPAGRMAAADVSAELGLAAQSVGRRDAIENRIRGAESQILRAMSTRGVTRAAAQRAQANANVSVTFAAAVNVGDTITYRVPDVLATNLCTTYATVRAVVKAVGQKGQIVQDVNAPANGFTAADFTAIAAEFDNLTYKTDTAWFGSPTDINKDGRITILYTPEVNKFTPRNSTSYIGGFFWGGDLFTPADYQQANMTCPQTNAQEIFYLLAADPTGEFGDARSTALVRQATRGTIAHEFQHMINQGIRQFDPAVTEFEVDWLNEGLSHFAEEAVGRAARGFGDFQSLTSADVKSNADDYNAYFQQNLARFSTWLARPDTSSPISTRADKDLAPRGAAWALLRYTADQFSPGNARTFFRGLVAGPKTGVTNFVQHAGVSFDQIIGGWLIANYADNLGIPNLDARYSYVSWNMRDAISGARQSGTYPLPTPAPGVSTTTTAQSGSGVYWLAPRPTGSPLSTFRMLDPGGGNVGFDGSRVYVVRVQ
;
A
#
# COMPACT_ATOMS: atom_id res chain seq x y z
N MET A 1 -5.89 3.62 37.73
CA MET A 1 -6.18 4.99 38.27
C MET A 1 -4.89 5.76 38.35
N GLN A 2 -4.93 7.11 38.36
CA GLN A 2 -3.74 7.94 38.62
C GLN A 2 -3.65 8.30 40.09
N VAL A 3 -2.44 8.41 40.61
CA VAL A 3 -2.21 8.86 42.00
C VAL A 3 -2.93 10.20 42.24
N GLY A 4 -3.65 10.31 43.36
CA GLY A 4 -4.45 11.48 43.75
C GLY A 4 -5.87 11.53 43.15
N THR A 5 -6.25 10.59 42.27
CA THR A 5 -7.61 10.55 41.74
C THR A 5 -8.54 9.64 42.58
N THR A 6 -9.85 9.88 42.45
CA THR A 6 -10.88 9.03 43.07
C THR A 6 -11.81 8.43 42.06
N MET A 7 -12.34 7.23 42.33
CA MET A 7 -13.44 6.60 41.58
C MET A 7 -14.41 5.92 42.54
N THR A 8 -15.67 5.81 42.17
CA THR A 8 -16.66 5.10 42.97
C THR A 8 -16.95 3.73 42.39
N ALA A 9 -16.68 2.67 43.14
CA ALA A 9 -17.07 1.32 42.81
C ALA A 9 -18.49 1.04 43.35
N THR A 10 -19.24 0.24 42.62
CA THR A 10 -20.56 -0.24 43.04
C THR A 10 -20.56 -1.76 43.15
N ALA A 11 -21.08 -2.29 44.27
CA ALA A 11 -21.28 -3.73 44.45
C ALA A 11 -22.74 -4.08 44.27
N ARG A 12 -23.05 -5.07 43.42
CA ARG A 12 -24.38 -5.65 43.27
C ARG A 12 -24.38 -7.04 43.89
N LEU A 13 -25.16 -7.19 44.96
CA LEU A 13 -25.35 -8.49 45.59
C LEU A 13 -26.42 -9.27 44.85
N LEU A 14 -26.11 -10.52 44.51
CA LEU A 14 -27.04 -11.44 43.85
C LEU A 14 -27.27 -12.67 44.73
N ASN A 15 -28.48 -13.18 44.72
CA ASN A 15 -28.81 -14.50 45.31
C ASN A 15 -28.32 -15.62 44.36
N TYR A 16 -28.48 -16.87 44.75
CA TYR A 16 -28.07 -18.04 43.96
C TYR A 16 -28.85 -18.20 42.63
N LYS A 17 -29.94 -17.46 42.45
CA LYS A 17 -30.70 -17.41 41.18
C LYS A 17 -30.31 -16.24 40.29
N GLY A 18 -29.42 -15.36 40.74
CA GLY A 18 -28.98 -14.18 39.98
C GLY A 18 -29.85 -12.94 40.24
N ASP A 19 -30.82 -12.97 41.15
CA ASP A 19 -31.63 -11.80 41.47
C ASP A 19 -30.91 -10.87 42.45
N SER A 20 -31.16 -9.57 42.33
CA SER A 20 -30.59 -8.57 43.23
C SER A 20 -31.16 -8.69 44.63
N VAL A 21 -30.27 -8.73 45.64
CA VAL A 21 -30.64 -8.71 47.06
C VAL A 21 -30.65 -7.26 47.55
N SER A 22 -31.79 -6.76 47.99
CA SER A 22 -31.94 -5.41 48.56
C SER A 22 -31.73 -5.39 50.09
N GLY A 23 -31.39 -4.20 50.62
CA GLY A 23 -31.26 -3.97 52.06
C GLY A 23 -29.97 -4.45 52.71
N LYS A 24 -28.97 -4.89 51.90
CA LYS A 24 -27.64 -5.21 52.39
C LYS A 24 -26.60 -4.27 51.78
N THR A 25 -25.64 -3.83 52.59
CA THR A 25 -24.51 -3.00 52.17
C THR A 25 -23.25 -3.85 52.13
N ALA A 26 -22.42 -3.62 51.09
CA ALA A 26 -21.12 -4.24 51.02
C ALA A 26 -20.11 -3.53 51.92
N LYS A 27 -19.21 -4.29 52.54
CA LYS A 27 -18.02 -3.78 53.20
C LYS A 27 -16.87 -3.78 52.19
N TRP A 28 -16.19 -2.67 52.10
CA TRP A 28 -15.10 -2.49 51.14
C TRP A 28 -13.74 -2.60 51.83
N SER A 29 -12.78 -3.19 51.13
CA SER A 29 -11.38 -3.25 51.56
C SER A 29 -10.43 -3.23 50.39
N SER A 30 -9.20 -2.77 50.62
CA SER A 30 -8.10 -2.80 49.65
C SER A 30 -7.02 -3.75 50.16
N SER A 31 -6.40 -4.54 49.28
CA SER A 31 -5.26 -5.40 49.58
C SER A 31 -4.01 -4.60 49.90
N SER A 32 -3.93 -3.32 49.49
CA SER A 32 -2.82 -2.41 49.73
C SER A 32 -3.29 -0.97 49.89
N ALA A 33 -3.52 -0.55 51.11
CA ALA A 33 -3.87 0.85 51.40
C ALA A 33 -2.75 1.87 51.05
N ALA A 34 -1.52 1.38 50.92
CA ALA A 34 -0.40 2.21 50.44
C ALA A 34 -0.53 2.52 48.93
N VAL A 35 -1.23 1.70 48.16
CA VAL A 35 -1.47 1.90 46.72
C VAL A 35 -2.82 2.56 46.49
N ALA A 36 -3.86 2.04 47.11
CA ALA A 36 -5.20 2.63 47.03
C ALA A 36 -6.00 2.36 48.30
N THR A 37 -6.75 3.35 48.77
CA THR A 37 -7.73 3.18 49.85
C THR A 37 -9.15 3.10 49.26
N VAL A 38 -10.06 2.49 49.99
CA VAL A 38 -11.50 2.49 49.66
C VAL A 38 -12.30 2.77 50.90
N ASP A 39 -13.27 3.66 50.81
CA ASP A 39 -14.19 3.95 51.94
C ASP A 39 -15.41 3.03 51.90
N GLN A 40 -16.27 3.14 52.93
CA GLN A 40 -17.47 2.29 53.02
C GLN A 40 -18.60 2.64 52.03
N ASN A 41 -18.47 3.75 51.30
CA ASN A 41 -19.34 4.13 50.19
C ASN A 41 -18.82 3.61 48.83
N GLY A 42 -17.69 2.88 48.84
CA GLY A 42 -17.06 2.39 47.64
C GLY A 42 -16.20 3.44 46.90
N VAL A 43 -15.94 4.58 47.54
CA VAL A 43 -15.05 5.60 46.96
C VAL A 43 -13.58 5.14 47.13
N ILE A 44 -12.96 4.84 46.01
CA ILE A 44 -11.54 4.43 45.94
C ILE A 44 -10.69 5.68 45.71
N THR A 45 -9.65 5.85 46.52
CA THR A 45 -8.64 6.93 46.37
C THR A 45 -7.29 6.29 46.02
N ALA A 46 -6.71 6.68 44.90
CA ALA A 46 -5.37 6.27 44.48
C ALA A 46 -4.31 7.01 45.26
N VAL A 47 -3.46 6.29 46.02
CA VAL A 47 -2.48 6.86 46.96
C VAL A 47 -1.06 6.88 46.36
N ALA A 48 -0.62 5.75 45.82
CA ALA A 48 0.71 5.61 45.21
C ALA A 48 0.69 4.60 44.07
N ALA A 49 1.67 4.68 43.18
CA ALA A 49 1.81 3.72 42.08
C ALA A 49 1.98 2.29 42.59
N GLY A 50 1.33 1.34 41.92
CA GLY A 50 1.35 -0.06 42.27
C GLY A 50 0.04 -0.77 41.91
N SER A 51 -0.08 -2.02 42.34
CA SER A 51 -1.28 -2.82 42.15
C SER A 51 -1.98 -3.09 43.48
N ALA A 52 -3.28 -2.99 43.52
CA ALA A 52 -4.11 -3.37 44.66
C ALA A 52 -5.34 -4.16 44.17
N GLU A 53 -5.85 -5.04 45.00
CA GLU A 53 -7.13 -5.70 44.77
C GLU A 53 -8.18 -5.05 45.67
N ILE A 54 -9.28 -4.58 45.08
CA ILE A 54 -10.41 -4.01 45.81
C ILE A 54 -11.46 -5.09 46.00
N THR A 55 -11.84 -5.30 47.25
CA THR A 55 -12.79 -6.35 47.66
C THR A 55 -14.06 -5.71 48.19
N ALA A 56 -15.19 -6.14 47.67
CA ALA A 56 -16.52 -5.92 48.28
C ALA A 56 -17.00 -7.21 48.94
N SER A 57 -17.40 -7.17 50.20
CA SER A 57 -17.90 -8.34 50.93
C SER A 57 -19.22 -8.06 51.59
N ALA A 58 -20.15 -9.05 51.54
CA ALA A 58 -21.40 -9.02 52.25
C ALA A 58 -21.77 -10.45 52.72
N ASP A 59 -21.92 -10.63 54.02
CA ASP A 59 -22.08 -11.96 54.65
C ASP A 59 -20.93 -12.92 54.25
N LYS A 60 -21.22 -13.97 53.46
CA LYS A 60 -20.25 -14.93 52.95
C LYS A 60 -19.88 -14.71 51.46
N ALA A 61 -20.48 -13.71 50.82
CA ALA A 61 -20.22 -13.39 49.44
C ALA A 61 -19.12 -12.34 49.32
N THR A 62 -18.19 -12.55 48.40
CA THR A 62 -17.12 -11.61 48.06
C THR A 62 -17.01 -11.43 46.57
N GLY A 63 -16.72 -10.21 46.13
CA GLY A 63 -16.35 -9.88 44.76
C GLY A 63 -15.12 -9.01 44.78
N THR A 64 -14.16 -9.28 43.90
CA THR A 64 -12.91 -8.53 43.78
C THR A 64 -12.69 -8.01 42.39
N PHE A 65 -11.95 -6.93 42.26
CA PHE A 65 -11.38 -6.51 40.99
C PHE A 65 -9.95 -5.95 41.16
N PRO A 66 -9.05 -6.23 40.24
CA PRO A 66 -7.69 -5.71 40.26
C PRO A 66 -7.69 -4.23 39.92
N LEU A 67 -6.93 -3.44 40.68
CA LEU A 67 -6.72 -2.02 40.47
C LEU A 67 -5.23 -1.75 40.28
N VAL A 68 -4.87 -1.09 39.18
CA VAL A 68 -3.53 -0.53 38.97
C VAL A 68 -3.61 0.98 39.18
N VAL A 69 -2.74 1.50 40.04
CA VAL A 69 -2.51 2.92 40.26
C VAL A 69 -1.17 3.28 39.64
N ASP A 70 -1.15 4.25 38.75
CA ASP A 70 0.05 4.76 38.10
C ASP A 70 0.33 6.21 38.54
N VAL A 71 1.61 6.61 38.54
CA VAL A 71 1.99 8.01 38.71
C VAL A 71 1.58 8.80 37.46
N ASP A 72 1.13 10.01 37.65
CA ASP A 72 0.88 10.90 36.51
C ASP A 72 2.22 11.27 35.86
N ARG A 73 2.56 10.57 34.78
CA ARG A 73 3.77 10.83 33.99
C ARG A 73 3.55 11.91 32.94
N CYS A 74 2.29 12.33 32.76
CA CYS A 74 1.91 13.35 31.80
C CYS A 74 2.20 14.74 32.39
N GLN A 75 3.33 15.30 32.05
CA GLN A 75 3.64 16.71 32.38
C GLN A 75 3.48 17.59 31.13
N ASN A 76 3.08 18.84 31.34
CA ASN A 76 2.87 19.86 30.31
C ASN A 76 1.70 19.55 29.34
N PRO A 77 0.47 19.92 29.71
CA PRO A 77 -0.69 19.77 28.85
C PRO A 77 -0.51 20.46 27.50
N LEU A 78 -0.83 19.78 26.42
CA LEU A 78 -0.87 20.34 25.09
C LEU A 78 -2.03 21.34 24.99
N SER A 79 -1.71 22.60 24.73
CA SER A 79 -2.65 23.64 24.31
C SER A 79 -2.35 23.93 22.85
N MET A 80 -3.32 23.64 21.96
CA MET A 80 -3.11 23.69 20.53
C MET A 80 -4.08 24.67 19.87
N THR A 81 -3.60 25.36 18.84
CA THR A 81 -4.43 26.18 17.94
C THR A 81 -4.86 25.36 16.72
N VAL A 82 -5.94 25.79 16.04
CA VAL A 82 -6.41 25.11 14.83
C VAL A 82 -5.30 25.03 13.78
N GLY A 83 -5.11 23.87 13.20
CA GLY A 83 -4.04 23.55 12.24
C GLY A 83 -2.70 23.19 12.86
N GLN A 84 -2.54 23.32 14.17
CA GLN A 84 -1.31 22.90 14.83
C GLN A 84 -1.23 21.37 14.91
N VAL A 85 0.00 20.85 14.69
CA VAL A 85 0.34 19.41 14.80
C VAL A 85 1.34 19.23 15.93
N SER A 86 1.10 18.26 16.80
CA SER A 86 2.04 17.79 17.82
C SER A 86 2.39 16.33 17.57
N ILE A 87 3.67 15.98 17.61
CA ILE A 87 4.17 14.63 17.35
C ILE A 87 4.76 14.07 18.64
N GLN A 88 4.22 12.96 19.10
CA GLN A 88 4.72 12.21 20.25
C GLN A 88 5.41 10.95 19.75
N SER A 89 6.68 10.77 20.10
CA SER A 89 7.55 9.75 19.52
C SER A 89 8.15 8.84 20.59
N GLY A 90 8.03 7.53 20.36
CA GLY A 90 8.59 6.49 21.21
C GLY A 90 7.71 6.11 22.40
N PRO A 91 8.01 4.94 23.01
CA PRO A 91 7.15 4.28 24.00
C PRO A 91 6.72 5.16 25.19
N THR A 92 7.63 5.98 25.69
CA THR A 92 7.36 6.85 26.86
C THR A 92 6.47 8.03 26.49
N ALA A 93 6.73 8.70 25.36
CA ALA A 93 5.95 9.87 24.96
C ALA A 93 4.51 9.53 24.58
N VAL A 94 4.29 8.38 23.90
CA VAL A 94 2.94 7.95 23.48
C VAL A 94 2.11 7.36 24.64
N SER A 95 2.77 6.98 25.74
CA SER A 95 2.08 6.36 26.88
C SER A 95 1.25 7.35 27.70
N CYS A 96 1.49 8.67 27.53
CA CYS A 96 0.79 9.66 28.34
C CYS A 96 0.85 11.05 27.70
N ILE A 97 -0.24 11.47 27.06
CA ILE A 97 -0.37 12.76 26.39
C ILE A 97 -1.49 13.54 27.06
N THR A 98 -1.16 14.59 27.78
CA THR A 98 -2.16 15.43 28.44
C THR A 98 -2.64 16.52 27.49
N ILE A 99 -3.94 16.68 27.38
CA ILE A 99 -4.61 17.71 26.60
C ILE A 99 -5.22 18.73 27.57
N ALA A 100 -4.92 19.99 27.37
CA ALA A 100 -5.42 21.11 28.21
C ALA A 100 -6.96 21.14 28.20
N ALA A 101 -7.55 21.68 29.26
CA ALA A 101 -8.99 21.93 29.32
C ALA A 101 -9.43 22.83 28.15
N ALA A 102 -10.60 22.52 27.57
CA ALA A 102 -11.09 23.26 26.42
C ALA A 102 -11.78 24.58 26.87
N THR A 103 -11.24 25.69 26.41
CA THR A 103 -11.82 27.04 26.62
C THR A 103 -12.80 27.41 25.51
N GLU A 104 -12.82 26.68 24.42
CA GLU A 104 -13.69 26.84 23.27
C GLU A 104 -14.02 25.46 22.68
N ASN A 105 -14.99 25.39 21.76
CA ASN A 105 -15.27 24.14 21.03
C ASN A 105 -14.07 23.77 20.16
N ALA A 106 -13.63 22.53 20.24
CA ALA A 106 -12.49 22.03 19.49
C ALA A 106 -12.74 20.58 19.04
N GLN A 107 -12.03 20.18 17.99
CA GLN A 107 -11.87 18.79 17.60
C GLN A 107 -10.40 18.45 17.48
N LEU A 108 -9.99 17.35 18.07
CA LEU A 108 -8.64 16.82 17.99
C LEU A 108 -8.63 15.49 17.24
N LEU A 109 -7.82 15.42 16.22
CA LEU A 109 -7.48 14.17 15.56
C LEU A 109 -6.25 13.58 16.25
N PHE A 110 -6.35 12.33 16.68
CA PHE A 110 -5.21 11.53 17.10
C PHE A 110 -4.98 10.44 16.05
N ILE A 111 -3.73 10.23 15.65
CA ILE A 111 -3.34 9.12 14.79
C ILE A 111 -2.30 8.31 15.56
N THR A 112 -2.68 7.10 15.97
CA THR A 112 -1.77 6.13 16.60
C THR A 112 -1.13 5.31 15.50
N ALA A 113 0.20 5.34 15.37
CA ALA A 113 0.90 4.79 14.22
C ALA A 113 2.09 3.90 14.63
N ASN A 114 2.39 2.98 13.73
CA ASN A 114 3.62 2.20 13.72
C ASN A 114 4.53 2.70 12.59
N ALA A 115 5.48 3.56 12.90
CA ALA A 115 6.46 4.11 11.95
C ALA A 115 7.72 3.23 11.80
N ASN A 116 7.62 1.93 12.11
CA ASN A 116 8.72 0.99 11.91
C ASN A 116 9.04 0.83 10.42
N THR A 117 10.31 0.61 10.11
CA THR A 117 10.82 0.40 8.74
C THR A 117 10.87 -1.07 8.33
N VAL A 118 10.60 -1.98 9.26
CA VAL A 118 10.53 -3.42 9.00
C VAL A 118 9.19 -3.74 8.36
N SER A 119 9.20 -4.24 7.13
CA SER A 119 7.98 -4.63 6.42
C SER A 119 7.16 -5.63 7.22
N ASP A 120 5.84 -5.47 7.18
CA ASP A 120 4.88 -6.40 7.80
C ASP A 120 5.00 -6.55 9.33
N ASP A 121 5.70 -5.62 10.01
CA ASP A 121 5.69 -5.56 11.46
C ASP A 121 4.30 -5.11 11.95
N ASN A 122 3.66 -5.96 12.75
CA ASN A 122 2.31 -5.73 13.27
C ASN A 122 2.34 -5.56 14.78
N GLN A 123 1.93 -4.40 15.26
CA GLN A 123 1.92 -4.05 16.68
C GLN A 123 0.50 -3.95 17.20
N THR A 124 0.24 -4.60 18.35
CA THR A 124 -1.04 -4.52 19.07
C THR A 124 -0.89 -3.63 20.29
N PHE A 125 -1.82 -2.72 20.50
CA PHE A 125 -1.80 -1.79 21.61
C PHE A 125 -3.21 -1.37 22.04
N ASN A 126 -3.32 -0.84 23.26
CA ASN A 126 -4.53 -0.24 23.79
C ASN A 126 -4.47 1.28 23.65
N VAL A 127 -5.58 1.87 23.21
CA VAL A 127 -5.78 3.32 23.17
C VAL A 127 -6.83 3.69 24.19
N SER A 128 -6.59 4.74 24.98
CA SER A 128 -7.55 5.29 25.92
C SER A 128 -7.53 6.83 25.90
N PHE A 129 -8.69 7.43 26.17
CA PHE A 129 -8.84 8.88 26.33
C PHE A 129 -9.67 9.16 27.58
N LEU A 130 -9.07 9.76 28.59
CA LEU A 130 -9.65 9.96 29.93
C LEU A 130 -9.61 11.44 30.36
N PRO A 131 -10.68 12.01 30.94
CA PRO A 131 -12.01 11.44 31.00
C PRO A 131 -12.58 11.32 29.60
N GLY A 132 -13.02 10.08 29.26
CA GLY A 132 -13.61 9.77 27.95
C GLY A 132 -15.09 10.10 27.96
N THR A 133 -15.61 10.51 26.82
CA THR A 133 -17.03 10.35 26.52
C THR A 133 -17.30 8.85 26.38
N VAL A 134 -18.43 8.37 26.88
CA VAL A 134 -18.86 6.98 26.75
C VAL A 134 -18.71 6.58 25.29
N ALA A 135 -17.97 5.49 25.06
CA ALA A 135 -17.63 4.99 23.74
C ALA A 135 -18.82 5.06 22.78
N SER A 136 -18.65 5.75 21.67
CA SER A 136 -19.29 5.26 20.47
C SER A 136 -18.59 3.93 20.17
N ILE A 137 -19.30 2.84 20.41
CA ILE A 137 -18.95 1.52 19.91
C ILE A 137 -18.52 1.74 18.46
N TRP A 138 -17.41 1.16 18.03
CA TRP A 138 -17.13 0.98 16.61
C TRP A 138 -18.45 0.65 15.95
N PRO A 139 -18.91 1.38 14.91
CA PRO A 139 -20.04 0.90 14.17
C PRO A 139 -19.71 -0.56 13.84
N ALA A 140 -20.54 -1.47 14.29
CA ALA A 140 -20.43 -2.89 13.99
C ALA A 140 -20.59 -3.02 12.48
N GLY A 141 -19.48 -2.96 11.75
CA GLY A 141 -19.45 -2.89 10.30
C GLY A 141 -18.17 -2.26 9.81
N ARG A 142 -17.01 -2.84 10.14
CA ARG A 142 -15.89 -2.75 9.22
C ARG A 142 -16.40 -3.30 7.90
N MET A 143 -16.44 -2.48 6.85
CA MET A 143 -16.78 -3.00 5.54
C MET A 143 -15.80 -4.11 5.20
N ALA A 144 -16.29 -5.31 4.89
CA ALA A 144 -15.46 -6.38 4.39
C ALA A 144 -14.82 -5.93 3.06
N ALA A 145 -13.66 -6.49 2.69
CA ALA A 145 -13.02 -6.16 1.41
C ALA A 145 -13.98 -6.38 0.21
N ALA A 146 -14.86 -7.37 0.30
CA ALA A 146 -15.91 -7.61 -0.67
C ALA A 146 -16.93 -6.47 -0.76
N ASP A 147 -17.31 -5.87 0.39
CA ASP A 147 -18.26 -4.75 0.41
C ASP A 147 -17.65 -3.49 -0.19
N VAL A 148 -16.35 -3.24 0.06
CA VAL A 148 -15.62 -2.12 -0.57
C VAL A 148 -15.53 -2.33 -2.08
N SER A 149 -15.26 -3.56 -2.54
CA SER A 149 -15.19 -3.88 -3.97
C SER A 149 -16.54 -3.70 -4.66
N ALA A 150 -17.64 -4.12 -4.01
CA ALA A 150 -18.99 -3.91 -4.52
C ALA A 150 -19.33 -2.41 -4.59
N GLU A 151 -18.95 -1.63 -3.57
CA GLU A 151 -19.18 -0.19 -3.53
C GLU A 151 -18.40 0.58 -4.60
N LEU A 152 -17.24 0.06 -5.01
CA LEU A 152 -16.44 0.63 -6.09
C LEU A 152 -16.92 0.21 -7.48
N GLY A 153 -17.98 -0.60 -7.58
CA GLY A 153 -18.45 -1.15 -8.86
C GLY A 153 -17.43 -2.09 -9.53
N LEU A 154 -16.41 -2.50 -8.77
CA LEU A 154 -15.45 -3.50 -9.22
C LEU A 154 -16.09 -4.87 -9.04
N ALA A 155 -16.09 -5.69 -10.10
CA ALA A 155 -16.33 -7.12 -9.92
C ALA A 155 -15.38 -7.60 -8.82
N ALA A 156 -15.91 -8.32 -7.82
CA ALA A 156 -15.10 -8.84 -6.73
C ALA A 156 -13.91 -9.59 -7.34
N GLN A 157 -12.74 -8.97 -7.34
CA GLN A 157 -11.57 -9.55 -7.96
C GLN A 157 -11.17 -10.76 -7.14
N SER A 158 -10.89 -11.87 -7.76
CA SER A 158 -10.23 -13.00 -7.13
C SER A 158 -8.76 -12.60 -6.88
N VAL A 159 -8.60 -11.71 -5.93
CA VAL A 159 -7.40 -10.95 -5.59
C VAL A 159 -6.23 -11.88 -5.32
N GLY A 160 -6.46 -12.98 -4.59
CA GLY A 160 -5.38 -13.86 -4.18
C GLY A 160 -4.64 -14.61 -5.29
N ARG A 161 -5.21 -14.72 -6.50
CA ARG A 161 -4.55 -15.46 -7.60
C ARG A 161 -3.58 -14.58 -8.38
N ARG A 162 -3.92 -13.32 -8.64
CA ARG A 162 -3.03 -12.38 -9.32
C ARG A 162 -1.79 -12.13 -8.47
N ASP A 163 -1.97 -11.86 -7.18
CA ASP A 163 -0.86 -11.62 -6.27
C ASP A 163 0.05 -12.86 -6.11
N ALA A 164 -0.54 -14.06 -6.07
CA ALA A 164 0.24 -15.29 -6.04
C ALA A 164 1.10 -15.48 -7.30
N ILE A 165 0.65 -15.04 -8.46
CA ILE A 165 1.40 -15.08 -9.72
C ILE A 165 2.51 -14.05 -9.70
N GLU A 166 2.22 -12.79 -9.37
CA GLU A 166 3.21 -11.72 -9.30
C GLU A 166 4.33 -12.08 -8.31
N ASN A 167 3.98 -12.52 -7.10
CA ASN A 167 4.99 -12.94 -6.12
C ASN A 167 5.84 -14.11 -6.58
N ARG A 168 5.26 -15.04 -7.35
CA ARG A 168 6.02 -16.15 -7.93
C ARG A 168 7.00 -15.66 -8.97
N ILE A 169 6.58 -14.75 -9.85
CA ILE A 169 7.44 -14.12 -10.86
C ILE A 169 8.58 -13.39 -10.16
N ARG A 170 8.27 -12.46 -9.23
CA ARG A 170 9.27 -11.65 -8.52
C ARG A 170 10.22 -12.51 -7.67
N GLY A 171 9.69 -13.56 -7.03
CA GLY A 171 10.50 -14.52 -6.28
C GLY A 171 11.48 -15.30 -7.16
N ALA A 172 11.05 -15.74 -8.33
CA ALA A 172 11.91 -16.45 -9.28
C ALA A 172 12.98 -15.51 -9.88
N GLU A 173 12.61 -14.28 -10.23
CA GLU A 173 13.54 -13.24 -10.70
C GLU A 173 14.63 -12.95 -9.66
N SER A 174 14.23 -12.77 -8.40
CA SER A 174 15.18 -12.54 -7.30
C SER A 174 16.18 -13.69 -7.14
N GLN A 175 15.73 -14.94 -7.29
CA GLN A 175 16.63 -16.10 -7.25
C GLN A 175 17.62 -16.11 -8.43
N ILE A 176 17.15 -15.79 -9.63
CA ILE A 176 18.00 -15.70 -10.82
C ILE A 176 19.05 -14.61 -10.62
N LEU A 177 18.66 -13.38 -10.22
CA LEU A 177 19.60 -12.28 -10.05
C LEU A 177 20.66 -12.60 -9.00
N ARG A 178 20.28 -13.20 -7.86
CA ARG A 178 21.24 -13.62 -6.83
C ARG A 178 22.27 -14.62 -7.41
N ALA A 179 21.80 -15.61 -8.16
CA ALA A 179 22.68 -16.59 -8.79
C ALA A 179 23.61 -15.93 -9.82
N MET A 180 23.08 -15.04 -10.66
CA MET A 180 23.85 -14.29 -11.66
C MET A 180 24.90 -13.38 -10.99
N SER A 181 24.49 -12.62 -9.97
CA SER A 181 25.37 -11.69 -9.23
C SER A 181 26.49 -12.44 -8.51
N THR A 182 26.16 -13.51 -7.77
CA THR A 182 27.15 -14.32 -7.02
C THR A 182 28.24 -14.88 -7.93
N ARG A 183 27.94 -15.13 -9.20
CA ARG A 183 28.88 -15.66 -10.20
C ARG A 183 29.51 -14.58 -11.08
N GLY A 184 29.25 -13.30 -10.78
CA GLY A 184 29.80 -12.17 -11.52
C GLY A 184 29.24 -11.98 -12.93
N VAL A 185 28.14 -12.66 -13.27
CA VAL A 185 27.52 -12.58 -14.61
C VAL A 185 26.99 -11.18 -14.89
N THR A 186 26.34 -10.54 -13.90
CA THR A 186 25.83 -9.16 -14.02
C THR A 186 26.95 -8.16 -14.34
N ARG A 187 28.12 -8.29 -13.70
CA ARG A 187 29.30 -7.46 -14.00
C ARG A 187 29.80 -7.67 -15.43
N ALA A 188 29.91 -8.92 -15.87
CA ALA A 188 30.34 -9.25 -17.22
C ALA A 188 29.33 -8.77 -18.28
N ALA A 189 28.03 -8.87 -17.98
CA ALA A 189 26.97 -8.35 -18.84
C ALA A 189 27.02 -6.82 -18.95
N ALA A 190 27.23 -6.10 -17.84
CA ALA A 190 27.39 -4.65 -17.82
C ALA A 190 28.62 -4.20 -18.64
N GLN A 191 29.74 -4.89 -18.49
CA GLN A 191 30.95 -4.61 -19.28
C GLN A 191 30.74 -4.83 -20.78
N ARG A 192 30.03 -5.90 -21.17
CA ARG A 192 29.64 -6.16 -22.55
C ARG A 192 28.70 -5.08 -23.08
N ALA A 193 27.73 -4.62 -22.30
CA ALA A 193 26.82 -3.55 -22.68
C ALA A 193 27.59 -2.23 -22.95
N GLN A 194 28.54 -1.87 -22.08
CA GLN A 194 29.41 -0.70 -22.27
C GLN A 194 30.34 -0.82 -23.50
N ALA A 195 30.95 -1.98 -23.69
CA ALA A 195 31.80 -2.23 -24.85
C ALA A 195 31.00 -2.15 -26.16
N ASN A 196 29.79 -2.67 -26.18
CA ASN A 196 28.94 -2.65 -27.37
C ASN A 196 28.34 -1.27 -27.67
N ALA A 197 28.22 -0.38 -26.69
CA ALA A 197 27.79 1.00 -26.92
C ALA A 197 28.77 1.78 -27.82
N ASN A 198 30.03 1.32 -27.91
CA ASN A 198 31.08 1.92 -28.72
C ASN A 198 31.31 1.22 -30.08
N VAL A 199 30.55 0.18 -30.42
CA VAL A 199 30.66 -0.54 -31.69
C VAL A 199 29.45 -0.20 -32.56
N SER A 200 29.70 0.10 -33.83
CA SER A 200 28.65 0.28 -34.84
C SER A 200 27.76 -0.97 -34.89
N VAL A 201 26.50 -0.81 -34.53
CA VAL A 201 25.53 -1.90 -34.39
C VAL A 201 25.25 -2.49 -35.77
N THR A 202 25.50 -3.79 -35.94
CA THR A 202 24.86 -4.54 -37.01
C THR A 202 23.43 -4.79 -36.53
N PHE A 203 22.46 -4.05 -37.09
CA PHE A 203 21.05 -4.24 -36.72
C PHE A 203 20.66 -5.68 -36.93
N ALA A 204 19.89 -6.24 -35.96
CA ALA A 204 19.16 -7.49 -36.18
C ALA A 204 18.36 -7.39 -37.49
N ALA A 205 18.17 -8.52 -38.18
CA ALA A 205 17.40 -8.54 -39.43
C ALA A 205 16.06 -7.80 -39.22
N ALA A 206 15.75 -6.90 -40.18
CA ALA A 206 14.52 -6.12 -40.10
C ALA A 206 13.32 -7.06 -40.05
N VAL A 207 12.58 -6.98 -38.94
CA VAL A 207 11.33 -7.74 -38.78
C VAL A 207 10.23 -7.01 -39.56
N ASN A 208 9.47 -7.76 -40.37
CA ASN A 208 8.41 -7.22 -41.20
C ASN A 208 7.04 -7.73 -40.75
N VAL A 209 6.00 -6.95 -41.03
CA VAL A 209 4.62 -7.38 -40.85
C VAL A 209 4.39 -8.65 -41.69
N GLY A 210 3.85 -9.70 -41.06
CA GLY A 210 3.63 -11.01 -41.67
C GLY A 210 4.70 -12.05 -41.33
N ASP A 211 5.87 -11.66 -40.84
CA ASP A 211 6.88 -12.58 -40.37
C ASP A 211 6.36 -13.45 -39.22
N THR A 212 6.77 -14.71 -39.20
CA THR A 212 6.40 -15.64 -38.13
C THR A 212 7.61 -15.96 -37.26
N ILE A 213 7.49 -15.70 -35.97
CA ILE A 213 8.55 -15.88 -34.98
C ILE A 213 8.07 -16.87 -33.91
N THR A 214 9.00 -17.67 -33.39
CA THR A 214 8.71 -18.61 -32.29
C THR A 214 9.13 -17.99 -30.96
N TYR A 215 8.21 -17.96 -30.01
CA TYR A 215 8.42 -17.50 -28.65
C TYR A 215 8.15 -18.60 -27.63
N ARG A 216 8.73 -18.45 -26.46
CA ARG A 216 8.49 -19.29 -25.30
C ARG A 216 7.77 -18.47 -24.23
N VAL A 217 6.57 -18.90 -23.86
CA VAL A 217 5.72 -18.22 -22.87
C VAL A 217 5.85 -18.98 -21.56
N PRO A 218 6.40 -18.40 -20.50
CA PRO A 218 6.56 -19.09 -19.22
C PRO A 218 5.20 -19.43 -18.62
N ASP A 219 5.07 -20.64 -18.04
CA ASP A 219 3.90 -21.00 -17.26
C ASP A 219 4.04 -20.39 -15.85
N VAL A 220 3.43 -19.24 -15.64
CA VAL A 220 3.47 -18.52 -14.34
C VAL A 220 2.74 -19.24 -13.21
N LEU A 221 2.02 -20.34 -13.48
CA LEU A 221 1.43 -21.21 -12.47
C LEU A 221 2.37 -22.36 -12.06
N ALA A 222 3.42 -22.61 -12.84
CA ALA A 222 4.38 -23.66 -12.56
C ALA A 222 5.33 -23.30 -11.42
N THR A 223 5.96 -24.31 -10.83
CA THR A 223 6.97 -24.13 -9.77
C THR A 223 8.27 -23.55 -10.32
N ASN A 224 8.61 -23.84 -11.58
CA ASN A 224 9.83 -23.38 -12.23
C ASN A 224 9.52 -22.72 -13.58
N LEU A 225 9.60 -21.40 -13.61
CA LEU A 225 9.31 -20.58 -14.80
C LEU A 225 10.35 -20.76 -15.91
N CYS A 226 11.57 -21.18 -15.59
CA CYS A 226 12.62 -21.43 -16.58
C CYS A 226 12.43 -22.72 -17.38
N THR A 227 11.82 -23.74 -16.79
CA THR A 227 11.72 -25.08 -17.41
C THR A 227 10.31 -25.44 -17.84
N THR A 228 9.29 -24.72 -17.37
CA THR A 228 7.90 -24.93 -17.73
C THR A 228 7.38 -23.76 -18.55
N TYR A 229 7.15 -23.99 -19.84
CA TYR A 229 6.72 -22.96 -20.79
C TYR A 229 5.95 -23.58 -21.97
N ALA A 230 5.13 -22.76 -22.61
CA ALA A 230 4.54 -23.07 -23.90
C ALA A 230 5.42 -22.51 -25.04
N THR A 231 5.59 -23.29 -26.11
CA THR A 231 6.21 -22.79 -27.34
C THR A 231 5.11 -22.34 -28.29
N VAL A 232 5.10 -21.06 -28.64
CA VAL A 232 4.10 -20.46 -29.51
C VAL A 232 4.74 -19.91 -30.77
N ARG A 233 4.02 -20.04 -31.90
CA ARG A 233 4.33 -19.33 -33.13
C ARG A 233 3.49 -18.06 -33.19
N ALA A 234 4.11 -16.92 -33.41
CA ALA A 234 3.39 -15.65 -33.48
C ALA A 234 3.72 -14.90 -34.77
N VAL A 235 2.73 -14.22 -35.32
CA VAL A 235 2.84 -13.42 -36.54
C VAL A 235 3.01 -11.97 -36.15
N VAL A 236 3.97 -11.28 -36.74
CA VAL A 236 4.15 -9.82 -36.59
C VAL A 236 2.97 -9.12 -37.24
N LYS A 237 2.23 -8.36 -36.44
CA LYS A 237 1.01 -7.65 -36.84
C LYS A 237 1.24 -6.16 -37.08
N ALA A 238 2.16 -5.55 -36.34
CA ALA A 238 2.55 -4.15 -36.52
C ALA A 238 3.99 -3.95 -36.03
N VAL A 239 4.71 -3.05 -36.68
CA VAL A 239 6.07 -2.67 -36.32
C VAL A 239 6.09 -1.13 -36.16
N GLY A 240 6.34 -0.70 -34.94
CA GLY A 240 6.55 0.70 -34.59
C GLY A 240 8.04 1.06 -34.52
N GLN A 241 8.36 2.24 -34.02
CA GLN A 241 9.74 2.67 -33.79
C GLN A 241 10.34 2.01 -32.54
N LYS A 242 9.53 1.80 -31.50
CA LYS A 242 9.91 1.31 -30.18
C LYS A 242 9.21 0.03 -29.79
N GLY A 243 8.06 -0.29 -30.39
CA GLY A 243 7.30 -1.49 -30.15
C GLY A 243 7.08 -2.32 -31.39
N GLN A 244 7.10 -3.63 -31.25
CA GLN A 244 6.57 -4.57 -32.25
C GLN A 244 5.46 -5.40 -31.64
N ILE A 245 4.33 -5.44 -32.35
CA ILE A 245 3.14 -6.17 -31.90
C ILE A 245 3.10 -7.50 -32.62
N VAL A 246 3.08 -8.58 -31.83
CA VAL A 246 3.00 -9.94 -32.36
C VAL A 246 1.79 -10.66 -31.79
N GLN A 247 1.18 -11.53 -32.56
CA GLN A 247 0.01 -12.31 -32.14
C GLN A 247 0.24 -13.78 -32.41
N ASP A 248 0.00 -14.60 -31.38
CA ASP A 248 -0.02 -16.06 -31.49
C ASP A 248 -0.95 -16.52 -32.61
N VAL A 249 -0.49 -17.47 -33.42
CA VAL A 249 -1.29 -18.03 -34.53
C VAL A 249 -2.55 -18.75 -34.03
N ASN A 250 -2.58 -19.19 -32.77
CA ASN A 250 -3.72 -19.81 -32.11
C ASN A 250 -4.69 -18.81 -31.47
N ALA A 251 -4.43 -17.49 -31.59
CA ALA A 251 -5.37 -16.50 -31.05
C ALA A 251 -6.73 -16.58 -31.79
N PRO A 252 -7.85 -16.33 -31.09
CA PRO A 252 -9.19 -16.39 -31.69
C PRO A 252 -9.33 -15.52 -32.93
N ALA A 253 -10.00 -16.06 -33.97
CA ALA A 253 -10.09 -15.39 -35.27
C ALA A 253 -10.82 -14.04 -35.25
N ASN A 254 -11.78 -13.86 -34.31
CA ASN A 254 -12.58 -12.65 -34.16
C ASN A 254 -11.96 -11.66 -33.13
N GLY A 255 -10.65 -11.75 -32.91
CA GLY A 255 -9.89 -10.87 -32.04
C GLY A 255 -9.57 -9.50 -32.68
N PHE A 256 -8.39 -8.97 -32.40
CA PHE A 256 -7.93 -7.68 -32.94
C PHE A 256 -7.80 -7.68 -34.47
N THR A 257 -8.13 -6.54 -35.07
CA THR A 257 -7.92 -6.24 -36.49
C THR A 257 -6.53 -5.68 -36.75
N ALA A 258 -6.12 -5.56 -38.02
CA ALA A 258 -4.88 -4.90 -38.40
C ALA A 258 -4.82 -3.44 -37.94
N ALA A 259 -5.96 -2.75 -37.96
CA ALA A 259 -6.07 -1.37 -37.47
C ALA A 259 -5.84 -1.27 -35.95
N ASP A 260 -6.35 -2.22 -35.17
CA ASP A 260 -6.11 -2.29 -33.73
C ASP A 260 -4.62 -2.45 -33.42
N PHE A 261 -3.92 -3.37 -34.08
CA PHE A 261 -2.49 -3.58 -33.89
C PHE A 261 -1.66 -2.34 -34.25
N THR A 262 -2.02 -1.66 -35.32
CA THR A 262 -1.36 -0.41 -35.73
C THR A 262 -1.58 0.68 -34.68
N ALA A 263 -2.79 0.79 -34.13
CA ALA A 263 -3.10 1.75 -33.07
C ALA A 263 -2.35 1.43 -31.76
N ILE A 264 -2.22 0.13 -31.39
CA ILE A 264 -1.45 -0.31 -30.22
C ILE A 264 0.03 0.08 -30.37
N ALA A 265 0.63 -0.20 -31.52
CA ALA A 265 2.03 0.16 -31.78
C ALA A 265 2.27 1.67 -31.71
N ALA A 266 1.38 2.45 -32.32
CA ALA A 266 1.46 3.91 -32.30
C ALA A 266 1.28 4.49 -30.90
N GLU A 267 0.37 3.95 -30.10
CA GLU A 267 0.16 4.38 -28.71
C GLU A 267 1.36 4.03 -27.84
N PHE A 268 1.92 2.84 -27.97
CA PHE A 268 3.13 2.45 -27.27
C PHE A 268 4.29 3.41 -27.59
N ASP A 269 4.58 3.65 -28.85
CA ASP A 269 5.67 4.52 -29.29
C ASP A 269 5.51 5.97 -28.84
N ASN A 270 4.30 6.51 -28.95
CA ASN A 270 4.06 7.95 -28.80
C ASN A 270 3.61 8.35 -27.39
N LEU A 271 3.10 7.43 -26.58
CA LEU A 271 2.62 7.69 -25.25
C LEU A 271 3.41 6.91 -24.20
N THR A 272 3.24 5.58 -24.11
CA THR A 272 3.77 4.76 -23.01
C THR A 272 5.29 4.78 -22.98
N TYR A 273 5.96 4.47 -24.09
CA TYR A 273 7.42 4.45 -24.16
C TYR A 273 8.03 5.80 -23.79
N LYS A 274 7.49 6.89 -24.33
CA LYS A 274 7.99 8.24 -24.04
C LYS A 274 7.81 8.63 -22.59
N THR A 275 6.65 8.30 -22.03
CA THR A 275 6.33 8.65 -20.64
C THR A 275 7.20 7.87 -19.67
N ASP A 276 7.19 6.53 -19.75
CA ASP A 276 7.91 5.71 -18.79
C ASP A 276 9.42 5.92 -18.87
N THR A 277 9.98 6.08 -20.08
CA THR A 277 11.40 6.40 -20.19
C THR A 277 11.75 7.79 -19.65
N ALA A 278 10.83 8.75 -19.70
CA ALA A 278 11.01 10.06 -19.07
C ALA A 278 11.00 9.99 -17.55
N TRP A 279 10.21 9.09 -16.97
CA TRP A 279 10.07 8.95 -15.51
C TRP A 279 11.12 8.00 -14.90
N PHE A 280 11.43 6.89 -15.56
CA PHE A 280 12.20 5.79 -14.95
C PHE A 280 13.56 5.53 -15.61
N GLY A 281 13.78 6.00 -16.81
CA GLY A 281 15.01 5.72 -17.58
C GLY A 281 14.74 4.79 -18.77
N SER A 282 15.80 4.42 -19.47
CA SER A 282 15.68 3.60 -20.69
C SER A 282 15.64 2.11 -20.37
N PRO A 283 14.85 1.31 -21.12
CA PRO A 283 14.95 -0.14 -21.07
C PRO A 283 16.30 -0.61 -21.62
N THR A 284 16.61 -1.86 -21.41
CA THR A 284 17.69 -2.58 -22.10
C THR A 284 17.38 -2.77 -23.60
N ASP A 285 18.32 -3.32 -24.32
CA ASP A 285 18.17 -3.76 -25.71
C ASP A 285 19.07 -5.00 -25.92
N ILE A 286 18.57 -6.14 -25.43
CA ILE A 286 19.33 -7.40 -25.32
C ILE A 286 19.58 -7.98 -26.71
N ASN A 287 18.56 -8.02 -27.56
CA ASN A 287 18.62 -8.58 -28.92
C ASN A 287 19.09 -7.56 -29.98
N LYS A 288 19.33 -6.29 -29.61
CA LYS A 288 19.82 -5.21 -30.48
C LYS A 288 18.89 -4.84 -31.63
N ASP A 289 17.59 -4.96 -31.45
CA ASP A 289 16.59 -4.56 -32.45
C ASP A 289 15.96 -3.17 -32.16
N GLY A 290 16.24 -2.60 -30.99
CA GLY A 290 15.77 -1.29 -30.53
C GLY A 290 14.29 -1.24 -30.20
N ARG A 291 13.63 -2.41 -30.01
CA ARG A 291 12.19 -2.54 -29.83
C ARG A 291 11.82 -3.44 -28.67
N ILE A 292 10.63 -3.20 -28.15
CA ILE A 292 9.96 -4.03 -27.16
C ILE A 292 8.95 -4.91 -27.89
N THR A 293 9.01 -6.22 -27.67
CA THR A 293 8.04 -7.16 -28.20
C THR A 293 6.79 -7.20 -27.31
N ILE A 294 5.63 -6.99 -27.90
CA ILE A 294 4.33 -7.05 -27.23
C ILE A 294 3.56 -8.25 -27.81
N LEU A 295 3.57 -9.37 -27.07
CA LEU A 295 3.00 -10.64 -27.52
C LEU A 295 1.59 -10.86 -26.96
N TYR A 296 0.59 -10.86 -27.83
CA TYR A 296 -0.77 -11.30 -27.52
C TYR A 296 -0.91 -12.81 -27.75
N THR A 297 -1.22 -13.57 -26.69
CA THR A 297 -1.29 -15.04 -26.73
C THR A 297 -2.39 -15.60 -25.83
N PRO A 298 -3.14 -16.63 -26.31
CA PRO A 298 -4.10 -17.34 -25.48
C PRO A 298 -3.49 -18.07 -24.27
N GLU A 299 -2.16 -18.27 -24.25
CA GLU A 299 -1.51 -18.87 -23.09
C GLU A 299 -1.76 -18.03 -21.83
N VAL A 300 -1.80 -16.69 -21.95
CA VAL A 300 -2.16 -15.81 -20.84
C VAL A 300 -3.63 -15.94 -20.44
N ASN A 301 -4.54 -16.13 -21.41
CA ASN A 301 -5.96 -16.32 -21.11
C ASN A 301 -6.18 -17.56 -20.22
N LYS A 302 -5.41 -18.65 -20.46
CA LYS A 302 -5.50 -19.92 -19.72
C LYS A 302 -5.14 -19.79 -18.23
N PHE A 303 -4.39 -18.75 -17.82
CA PHE A 303 -4.07 -18.52 -16.41
C PHE A 303 -5.28 -18.08 -15.60
N THR A 304 -6.35 -17.64 -16.24
CA THR A 304 -7.59 -17.25 -15.58
C THR A 304 -8.64 -18.35 -15.71
N PRO A 305 -9.09 -18.99 -14.61
CA PRO A 305 -10.18 -19.97 -14.67
C PRO A 305 -11.47 -19.35 -15.19
N ARG A 306 -12.31 -20.17 -15.82
CA ARG A 306 -13.68 -19.74 -16.19
C ARG A 306 -14.49 -19.35 -14.97
N ASN A 307 -15.41 -18.40 -15.17
CA ASN A 307 -16.26 -17.80 -14.14
C ASN A 307 -15.46 -17.07 -13.04
N SER A 308 -14.24 -16.64 -13.35
CA SER A 308 -13.47 -15.77 -12.47
C SER A 308 -13.97 -14.33 -12.55
N THR A 309 -14.11 -13.69 -11.41
CA THR A 309 -14.49 -12.27 -11.32
C THR A 309 -13.34 -11.33 -11.70
N SER A 310 -12.11 -11.85 -11.79
CA SER A 310 -10.92 -11.12 -12.25
C SER A 310 -10.16 -11.93 -13.30
N TYR A 311 -9.24 -11.26 -13.99
CA TYR A 311 -8.38 -11.90 -14.99
C TYR A 311 -6.97 -11.32 -14.95
N ILE A 312 -6.03 -12.09 -15.53
CA ILE A 312 -4.65 -11.67 -15.71
C ILE A 312 -4.57 -10.98 -17.07
N GLY A 313 -4.26 -9.69 -17.08
CA GLY A 313 -4.15 -8.88 -18.29
C GLY A 313 -2.86 -9.14 -19.06
N GLY A 314 -1.80 -9.48 -18.34
CA GLY A 314 -0.47 -9.73 -18.87
C GLY A 314 0.56 -9.78 -17.77
N PHE A 315 1.80 -9.97 -18.14
CA PHE A 315 2.96 -9.94 -17.25
C PHE A 315 4.26 -9.70 -18.02
N PHE A 316 5.26 -9.25 -17.30
CA PHE A 316 6.66 -9.25 -17.72
C PHE A 316 7.42 -10.34 -16.96
N TRP A 317 8.35 -11.00 -17.64
CA TRP A 317 9.27 -11.98 -17.06
C TRP A 317 10.72 -11.55 -17.24
N GLY A 318 11.35 -11.10 -16.18
CA GLY A 318 12.72 -10.60 -16.22
C GLY A 318 13.79 -11.64 -16.55
N GLY A 319 13.46 -12.92 -16.48
CA GLY A 319 14.34 -13.98 -16.96
C GLY A 319 14.65 -13.90 -18.45
N ASP A 320 13.80 -13.20 -19.23
CA ASP A 320 14.05 -12.96 -20.66
C ASP A 320 15.15 -11.93 -20.95
N LEU A 321 15.53 -11.12 -19.96
CA LEU A 321 16.63 -10.17 -20.11
C LEU A 321 18.02 -10.82 -19.97
N PHE A 322 18.10 -12.11 -19.67
CA PHE A 322 19.35 -12.87 -19.68
C PHE A 322 19.43 -13.79 -20.91
N THR A 323 20.60 -13.79 -21.54
CA THR A 323 20.84 -14.67 -22.67
C THR A 323 21.09 -16.12 -22.23
N PRO A 324 20.95 -17.12 -23.12
CA PRO A 324 21.35 -18.50 -22.82
C PRO A 324 22.81 -18.62 -22.34
N ALA A 325 23.71 -17.76 -22.84
CA ALA A 325 25.10 -17.73 -22.40
C ALA A 325 25.26 -17.22 -20.96
N ASP A 326 24.45 -16.25 -20.53
CA ASP A 326 24.44 -15.77 -19.15
C ASP A 326 23.98 -16.88 -18.19
N TYR A 327 22.93 -17.61 -18.55
CA TYR A 327 22.46 -18.75 -17.77
C TYR A 327 23.52 -19.85 -17.67
N GLN A 328 24.18 -20.17 -18.79
CA GLN A 328 25.26 -21.15 -18.79
C GLN A 328 26.44 -20.71 -17.90
N GLN A 329 26.84 -19.45 -17.96
CA GLN A 329 27.89 -18.89 -17.11
C GLN A 329 27.51 -18.95 -15.63
N ALA A 330 26.24 -18.73 -15.31
CA ALA A 330 25.70 -18.88 -13.96
C ALA A 330 25.52 -20.35 -13.53
N ASN A 331 25.84 -21.34 -14.38
CA ASN A 331 25.56 -22.75 -14.19
C ASN A 331 24.07 -23.01 -13.89
N MET A 332 23.21 -22.31 -14.62
CA MET A 332 21.76 -22.41 -14.57
C MET A 332 21.25 -22.88 -15.92
N THR A 333 20.07 -23.51 -15.91
CA THR A 333 19.35 -23.90 -17.11
C THR A 333 18.03 -23.16 -17.16
N CYS A 334 17.85 -22.31 -18.18
CA CYS A 334 16.62 -21.59 -18.43
C CYS A 334 16.29 -21.61 -19.94
N PRO A 335 15.82 -22.76 -20.46
CA PRO A 335 15.49 -22.89 -21.88
C PRO A 335 14.30 -22.03 -22.29
N GLN A 336 13.54 -21.48 -21.33
CA GLN A 336 12.43 -20.58 -21.58
C GLN A 336 12.89 -19.23 -22.16
N THR A 337 14.05 -18.72 -21.77
CA THR A 337 14.45 -17.34 -22.14
C THR A 337 14.31 -17.07 -23.64
N ASN A 338 13.69 -15.94 -23.98
CA ASN A 338 13.63 -15.40 -25.33
C ASN A 338 14.81 -14.44 -25.63
N ALA A 339 15.60 -14.10 -24.61
CA ALA A 339 16.76 -13.21 -24.68
C ALA A 339 16.44 -11.85 -25.34
N GLN A 340 15.35 -11.22 -24.93
CA GLN A 340 14.85 -9.94 -25.43
C GLN A 340 13.86 -9.29 -24.49
N GLU A 341 13.55 -8.04 -24.75
CA GLU A 341 12.50 -7.26 -24.10
C GLU A 341 11.12 -7.67 -24.62
N ILE A 342 10.34 -8.39 -23.79
CA ILE A 342 9.04 -8.95 -24.18
C ILE A 342 8.01 -8.86 -23.06
N PHE A 343 6.77 -8.48 -23.41
CA PHE A 343 5.57 -8.59 -22.58
C PHE A 343 4.67 -9.69 -23.10
N TYR A 344 3.99 -10.37 -22.21
CA TYR A 344 3.00 -11.40 -22.51
C TYR A 344 1.62 -10.88 -22.11
N LEU A 345 0.75 -10.71 -23.10
CA LEU A 345 -0.60 -10.17 -22.90
C LEU A 345 -1.66 -11.17 -23.29
N LEU A 346 -2.83 -11.09 -22.61
CA LEU A 346 -3.98 -11.90 -23.00
C LEU A 346 -4.45 -11.53 -24.41
N ALA A 347 -4.84 -12.54 -25.18
CA ALA A 347 -5.47 -12.34 -26.48
C ALA A 347 -6.94 -11.93 -26.32
N ALA A 348 -7.45 -11.10 -27.23
CA ALA A 348 -8.88 -10.87 -27.34
C ALA A 348 -9.58 -12.19 -27.73
N ASP A 349 -10.57 -12.59 -26.93
CA ASP A 349 -11.30 -13.85 -27.04
C ASP A 349 -12.81 -13.61 -26.90
N PRO A 350 -13.46 -12.98 -27.91
CA PRO A 350 -14.88 -12.63 -27.83
C PRO A 350 -15.83 -13.82 -27.66
N THR A 351 -15.40 -15.00 -28.06
CA THR A 351 -16.19 -16.24 -27.97
C THR A 351 -15.93 -17.07 -26.72
N GLY A 352 -14.88 -16.75 -25.97
CA GLY A 352 -14.50 -17.48 -24.77
C GLY A 352 -13.91 -18.86 -25.06
N GLU A 353 -13.10 -18.99 -26.11
CA GLU A 353 -12.46 -20.24 -26.48
C GLU A 353 -11.45 -20.71 -25.41
N PHE A 354 -10.63 -19.78 -24.90
CA PHE A 354 -9.53 -20.05 -23.97
C PHE A 354 -9.82 -19.64 -22.52
N GLY A 355 -11.02 -19.18 -22.22
CA GLY A 355 -11.43 -18.72 -20.90
C GLY A 355 -12.84 -18.15 -20.94
N ASP A 356 -13.14 -17.17 -20.11
CA ASP A 356 -14.36 -16.36 -20.24
C ASP A 356 -14.24 -15.44 -21.46
N ALA A 357 -15.38 -15.12 -22.09
CA ALA A 357 -15.39 -14.24 -23.23
C ALA A 357 -14.79 -12.86 -22.89
N ARG A 358 -13.83 -12.43 -23.71
CA ARG A 358 -13.12 -11.14 -23.57
C ARG A 358 -13.20 -10.37 -24.89
N SER A 359 -14.05 -9.36 -24.95
CA SER A 359 -14.19 -8.55 -26.15
C SER A 359 -12.90 -7.81 -26.51
N THR A 360 -12.73 -7.47 -27.78
CA THR A 360 -11.61 -6.65 -28.26
C THR A 360 -11.53 -5.31 -27.52
N ALA A 361 -12.67 -4.65 -27.29
CA ALA A 361 -12.74 -3.38 -26.55
C ALA A 361 -12.24 -3.54 -25.10
N LEU A 362 -12.69 -4.58 -24.38
CA LEU A 362 -12.24 -4.87 -23.01
C LEU A 362 -10.73 -5.11 -22.95
N VAL A 363 -10.21 -5.96 -23.83
CA VAL A 363 -8.78 -6.29 -23.85
C VAL A 363 -7.96 -5.07 -24.24
N ARG A 364 -8.41 -4.29 -25.23
CA ARG A 364 -7.75 -3.06 -25.64
C ARG A 364 -7.65 -2.05 -24.49
N GLN A 365 -8.74 -1.85 -23.74
CA GLN A 365 -8.77 -0.95 -22.59
C GLN A 365 -7.85 -1.46 -21.46
N ALA A 366 -7.97 -2.74 -21.07
CA ALA A 366 -7.23 -3.32 -19.97
C ALA A 366 -5.72 -3.37 -20.22
N THR A 367 -5.30 -3.66 -21.46
CA THR A 367 -3.86 -3.81 -21.77
C THR A 367 -3.12 -2.48 -21.85
N ARG A 368 -3.78 -1.34 -21.97
CA ARG A 368 -3.15 -0.01 -21.95
C ARG A 368 -2.44 0.24 -20.61
N GLY A 369 -3.14 0.10 -19.50
CA GLY A 369 -2.55 0.24 -18.16
C GLY A 369 -1.57 -0.90 -17.86
N THR A 370 -1.90 -2.15 -18.26
CA THR A 370 -1.00 -3.28 -18.07
C THR A 370 0.35 -3.07 -18.78
N ILE A 371 0.37 -2.56 -20.00
CA ILE A 371 1.63 -2.28 -20.72
C ILE A 371 2.47 -1.24 -19.99
N ALA A 372 1.87 -0.16 -19.50
CA ALA A 372 2.59 0.84 -18.71
C ALA A 372 3.19 0.23 -17.43
N HIS A 373 2.41 -0.58 -16.72
CA HIS A 373 2.83 -1.29 -15.52
C HIS A 373 4.01 -2.24 -15.78
N GLU A 374 3.87 -3.13 -16.75
CA GLU A 374 4.89 -4.14 -17.06
C GLU A 374 6.14 -3.51 -17.69
N PHE A 375 5.99 -2.40 -18.42
CA PHE A 375 7.14 -1.68 -18.97
C PHE A 375 7.97 -1.01 -17.87
N GLN A 376 7.35 -0.51 -16.83
CA GLN A 376 8.08 -0.01 -15.67
C GLN A 376 8.90 -1.13 -14.99
N HIS A 377 8.31 -2.32 -14.79
CA HIS A 377 9.04 -3.47 -14.27
C HIS A 377 10.24 -3.84 -15.15
N MET A 378 10.07 -3.85 -16.47
CA MET A 378 11.15 -4.13 -17.42
C MET A 378 12.29 -3.10 -17.31
N ILE A 379 11.97 -1.82 -17.21
CA ILE A 379 12.96 -0.75 -17.04
C ILE A 379 13.69 -0.93 -15.70
N ASN A 380 12.97 -1.10 -14.62
CA ASN A 380 13.52 -1.26 -13.28
C ASN A 380 14.47 -2.47 -13.20
N GLN A 381 14.01 -3.61 -13.68
CA GLN A 381 14.83 -4.81 -13.70
C GLN A 381 16.04 -4.67 -14.60
N GLY A 382 15.87 -4.15 -15.82
CA GLY A 382 16.96 -3.98 -16.77
C GLY A 382 18.08 -3.08 -16.24
N ILE A 383 17.73 -1.94 -15.62
CA ILE A 383 18.71 -1.03 -15.02
C ILE A 383 19.47 -1.72 -13.88
N ARG A 384 18.74 -2.37 -12.96
CA ARG A 384 19.35 -3.06 -11.80
C ARG A 384 20.19 -4.26 -12.20
N GLN A 385 19.74 -5.04 -13.17
CA GLN A 385 20.45 -6.23 -13.66
C GLN A 385 21.84 -5.93 -14.20
N PHE A 386 22.02 -4.78 -14.84
CA PHE A 386 23.31 -4.36 -15.42
C PHE A 386 24.13 -3.46 -14.50
N ASP A 387 23.67 -3.13 -13.30
CA ASP A 387 24.47 -2.47 -12.28
C ASP A 387 25.28 -3.51 -11.49
N PRO A 388 26.62 -3.54 -11.59
CA PRO A 388 27.46 -4.51 -10.91
C PRO A 388 27.44 -4.38 -9.37
N ALA A 389 26.92 -3.27 -8.83
CA ALA A 389 26.75 -3.07 -7.40
C ALA A 389 25.43 -3.67 -6.86
N VAL A 390 24.49 -4.01 -7.74
CA VAL A 390 23.21 -4.58 -7.37
C VAL A 390 23.32 -6.10 -7.21
N THR A 391 22.87 -6.60 -6.09
CA THR A 391 22.82 -8.04 -5.76
C THR A 391 21.38 -8.54 -5.56
N GLU A 392 20.42 -7.63 -5.43
CA GLU A 392 19.01 -7.93 -5.20
C GLU A 392 18.12 -7.00 -6.01
N PHE A 393 16.99 -7.52 -6.50
CA PHE A 393 15.96 -6.68 -7.08
C PHE A 393 15.26 -5.84 -6.03
N GLU A 394 14.48 -4.86 -6.50
CA GLU A 394 13.68 -4.04 -5.61
C GLU A 394 12.64 -4.89 -4.86
N VAL A 395 12.33 -4.53 -3.62
CA VAL A 395 11.30 -5.21 -2.83
C VAL A 395 9.91 -4.94 -3.41
N ASP A 396 9.01 -5.90 -3.21
CA ASP A 396 7.70 -5.94 -3.88
C ASP A 396 6.89 -4.65 -3.73
N TRP A 397 6.77 -4.10 -2.51
CA TRP A 397 5.96 -2.90 -2.30
C TRP A 397 6.45 -1.68 -3.10
N LEU A 398 7.77 -1.52 -3.21
CA LEU A 398 8.35 -0.38 -3.94
C LEU A 398 8.32 -0.63 -5.46
N ASN A 399 8.62 -1.85 -5.88
CA ASN A 399 8.54 -2.26 -7.27
C ASN A 399 7.11 -2.11 -7.82
N GLU A 400 6.11 -2.62 -7.10
CA GLU A 400 4.70 -2.48 -7.46
C GLU A 400 4.21 -1.02 -7.38
N GLY A 401 4.62 -0.29 -6.34
CA GLY A 401 4.29 1.13 -6.21
C GLY A 401 4.79 1.97 -7.38
N LEU A 402 5.98 1.68 -7.89
CA LEU A 402 6.55 2.33 -9.08
C LEU A 402 5.75 2.01 -10.34
N SER A 403 5.32 0.75 -10.52
CA SER A 403 4.53 0.34 -11.69
C SER A 403 3.12 0.93 -11.66
N HIS A 404 2.50 1.04 -10.48
CA HIS A 404 1.21 1.75 -10.33
C HIS A 404 1.35 3.27 -10.55
N PHE A 405 2.51 3.83 -10.21
CA PHE A 405 2.80 5.21 -10.57
C PHE A 405 2.99 5.38 -12.09
N ALA A 406 3.56 4.41 -12.79
CA ALA A 406 3.67 4.42 -14.26
C ALA A 406 2.28 4.46 -14.93
N GLU A 407 1.32 3.67 -14.43
CA GLU A 407 -0.08 3.76 -14.88
C GLU A 407 -0.61 5.19 -14.76
N GLU A 408 -0.44 5.84 -13.60
CA GLU A 408 -0.85 7.24 -13.39
C GLU A 408 -0.12 8.19 -14.35
N ALA A 409 1.19 8.06 -14.49
CA ALA A 409 1.99 8.95 -15.32
C ALA A 409 1.59 8.88 -16.80
N VAL A 410 1.35 7.67 -17.32
CA VAL A 410 0.86 7.47 -18.69
C VAL A 410 -0.57 8.00 -18.84
N GLY A 411 -1.43 7.77 -17.84
CA GLY A 411 -2.79 8.33 -17.83
C GLY A 411 -2.81 9.86 -17.83
N ARG A 412 -1.93 10.51 -17.06
CA ARG A 412 -1.76 11.97 -17.09
C ARG A 412 -1.31 12.44 -18.47
N ALA A 413 -0.31 11.78 -19.05
CA ALA A 413 0.19 12.12 -20.39
C ALA A 413 -0.88 11.92 -21.46
N ALA A 414 -1.68 10.85 -21.40
CA ALA A 414 -2.79 10.59 -22.31
C ALA A 414 -3.86 11.70 -22.27
N ARG A 415 -4.07 12.29 -21.10
CA ARG A 415 -5.07 13.36 -20.88
C ARG A 415 -4.48 14.77 -20.99
N GLY A 416 -3.17 14.91 -21.16
CA GLY A 416 -2.51 16.22 -21.16
C GLY A 416 -2.48 16.91 -19.80
N PHE A 417 -2.63 16.14 -18.70
CA PHE A 417 -2.53 16.69 -17.35
C PHE A 417 -1.08 16.92 -16.95
N GLY A 418 -0.81 18.01 -16.25
CA GLY A 418 0.52 18.29 -15.70
C GLY A 418 0.92 17.33 -14.59
N ASP A 419 2.24 17.12 -14.41
CA ASP A 419 2.82 16.19 -13.44
C ASP A 419 2.36 16.47 -11.99
N PHE A 420 2.14 17.75 -11.66
CA PHE A 420 1.68 18.22 -10.33
C PHE A 420 0.31 18.90 -10.38
N GLN A 421 -0.43 18.76 -11.47
CA GLN A 421 -1.81 19.24 -11.54
C GLN A 421 -2.66 18.47 -10.54
N SER A 422 -3.35 19.19 -9.64
CA SER A 422 -4.30 18.59 -8.70
C SER A 422 -5.49 18.03 -9.48
N LEU A 423 -5.64 16.71 -9.49
CA LEU A 423 -6.72 16.02 -10.19
C LEU A 423 -7.90 15.73 -9.27
N THR A 424 -9.09 15.97 -9.79
CA THR A 424 -10.36 15.63 -9.16
C THR A 424 -10.97 14.38 -9.80
N SER A 425 -12.01 13.85 -9.18
CA SER A 425 -12.83 12.77 -9.75
C SER A 425 -13.40 13.16 -11.13
N ALA A 426 -13.82 14.41 -11.28
CA ALA A 426 -14.36 14.92 -12.55
C ALA A 426 -13.30 14.93 -13.65
N ASP A 427 -12.07 15.34 -13.35
CA ASP A 427 -10.96 15.37 -14.31
C ASP A 427 -10.69 13.97 -14.88
N VAL A 428 -10.46 12.98 -14.00
CA VAL A 428 -10.09 11.64 -14.45
C VAL A 428 -11.25 10.90 -15.12
N LYS A 429 -12.49 11.13 -14.68
CA LYS A 429 -13.68 10.48 -15.26
C LYS A 429 -14.19 11.16 -16.54
N SER A 430 -13.64 12.30 -16.93
CA SER A 430 -14.02 13.00 -18.16
C SER A 430 -13.77 12.18 -19.44
N ASN A 431 -12.98 11.11 -19.35
CA ASN A 431 -12.84 10.07 -20.36
C ASN A 431 -12.86 8.68 -19.68
N ALA A 432 -13.91 7.92 -19.94
CA ALA A 432 -14.14 6.63 -19.27
C ALA A 432 -13.08 5.58 -19.64
N ASP A 433 -12.59 5.56 -20.87
CA ASP A 433 -11.59 4.59 -21.32
C ASP A 433 -10.24 4.82 -20.64
N ASP A 434 -9.79 6.08 -20.57
CA ASP A 434 -8.54 6.44 -19.90
C ASP A 434 -8.67 6.27 -18.38
N TYR A 435 -9.83 6.59 -17.79
CA TYR A 435 -10.10 6.35 -16.37
C TYR A 435 -9.95 4.88 -16.02
N ASN A 436 -10.64 4.01 -16.77
CA ASN A 436 -10.61 2.56 -16.52
C ASN A 436 -9.24 1.94 -16.81
N ALA A 437 -8.50 2.49 -17.80
CA ALA A 437 -7.19 2.00 -18.16
C ALA A 437 -6.10 2.35 -17.13
N TYR A 438 -6.11 3.56 -16.56
CA TYR A 438 -4.94 4.11 -15.87
C TYR A 438 -5.19 4.57 -14.42
N PHE A 439 -6.42 4.92 -14.04
CA PHE A 439 -6.67 5.55 -12.74
C PHE A 439 -7.54 4.71 -11.81
N GLN A 440 -8.55 4.02 -12.34
CA GLN A 440 -9.57 3.34 -11.55
C GLN A 440 -8.98 2.35 -10.55
N GLN A 441 -8.02 1.52 -10.95
CA GLN A 441 -7.48 0.49 -10.09
C GLN A 441 -6.70 1.07 -8.91
N ASN A 442 -5.90 2.11 -9.13
CA ASN A 442 -5.12 2.77 -8.09
C ASN A 442 -6.03 3.44 -7.05
N LEU A 443 -7.05 4.17 -7.51
CA LEU A 443 -8.05 4.78 -6.63
C LEU A 443 -8.84 3.73 -5.85
N ALA A 444 -9.24 2.63 -6.49
CA ALA A 444 -9.98 1.54 -5.86
C ALA A 444 -9.16 0.82 -4.77
N ARG A 445 -7.91 0.47 -5.06
CA ARG A 445 -7.00 -0.18 -4.13
C ARG A 445 -6.68 0.71 -2.94
N PHE A 446 -6.42 1.99 -3.20
CA PHE A 446 -6.16 2.95 -2.12
C PHE A 446 -7.42 3.21 -1.28
N SER A 447 -8.61 3.29 -1.89
CA SER A 447 -9.88 3.36 -1.17
C SER A 447 -10.08 2.15 -0.23
N THR A 448 -9.70 0.96 -0.68
CA THR A 448 -9.75 -0.26 0.14
C THR A 448 -8.81 -0.16 1.34
N TRP A 449 -7.60 0.36 1.15
CA TRP A 449 -6.65 0.59 2.23
C TRP A 449 -7.18 1.63 3.23
N LEU A 450 -7.68 2.77 2.74
CA LEU A 450 -8.24 3.83 3.57
C LEU A 450 -9.41 3.36 4.45
N ALA A 451 -10.21 2.40 3.98
CA ALA A 451 -11.29 1.83 4.78
C ALA A 451 -10.79 0.99 5.96
N ARG A 452 -9.54 0.51 5.91
CA ARG A 452 -8.93 -0.36 6.94
C ARG A 452 -7.43 -0.10 7.08
N PRO A 453 -7.02 1.13 7.41
CA PRO A 453 -5.60 1.51 7.39
C PRO A 453 -4.77 0.77 8.46
N ASP A 454 -5.42 0.18 9.45
CA ASP A 454 -4.81 -0.60 10.52
C ASP A 454 -4.43 -2.05 10.13
N THR A 455 -4.96 -2.56 9.03
CA THR A 455 -4.87 -3.99 8.68
C THR A 455 -3.80 -4.32 7.65
N SER A 456 -3.26 -3.34 6.94
CA SER A 456 -2.23 -3.56 5.93
C SER A 456 -1.18 -2.46 5.89
N SER A 457 0.05 -2.86 5.61
CA SER A 457 1.22 -1.97 5.51
C SER A 457 1.35 -1.41 4.09
N PRO A 458 1.63 -0.12 3.89
CA PRO A 458 2.00 0.43 2.58
C PRO A 458 3.37 -0.07 2.10
N ILE A 459 4.18 -0.65 3.00
CA ILE A 459 5.49 -1.23 2.70
C ILE A 459 5.47 -2.76 2.84
N SER A 460 4.31 -3.41 2.63
CA SER A 460 4.18 -4.86 2.75
C SER A 460 4.95 -5.60 1.66
N THR A 461 5.62 -6.69 2.07
CA THR A 461 6.26 -7.65 1.17
C THR A 461 5.46 -8.95 1.07
N ARG A 462 4.31 -9.03 1.73
CA ARG A 462 3.45 -10.20 1.70
C ARG A 462 2.52 -10.18 0.51
N ALA A 463 2.27 -11.36 -0.03
CA ALA A 463 1.14 -11.63 -0.90
C ALA A 463 -0.14 -11.61 -0.08
N ASP A 464 -0.58 -10.44 0.31
CA ASP A 464 -1.82 -10.33 1.05
C ASP A 464 -3.04 -10.69 0.17
N LYS A 465 -4.10 -11.08 0.84
CA LYS A 465 -5.35 -11.51 0.20
C LYS A 465 -6.08 -10.39 -0.53
N ASP A 466 -5.59 -9.17 -0.45
CA ASP A 466 -6.14 -8.02 -1.17
C ASP A 466 -5.03 -7.09 -1.70
N LEU A 467 -5.37 -6.26 -2.68
CA LEU A 467 -4.44 -5.34 -3.34
C LEU A 467 -4.35 -3.97 -2.66
N ALA A 468 -4.90 -3.82 -1.45
CA ALA A 468 -4.87 -2.56 -0.70
C ALA A 468 -3.43 -2.04 -0.45
N PRO A 469 -2.43 -2.88 -0.07
CA PRO A 469 -1.05 -2.43 0.08
C PRO A 469 -0.48 -1.75 -1.17
N ARG A 470 -0.80 -2.24 -2.36
CA ARG A 470 -0.32 -1.66 -3.63
C ARG A 470 -0.88 -0.27 -3.87
N GLY A 471 -2.18 -0.07 -3.58
CA GLY A 471 -2.80 1.27 -3.64
C GLY A 471 -2.20 2.23 -2.60
N ALA A 472 -1.87 1.73 -1.42
CA ALA A 472 -1.19 2.52 -0.38
C ALA A 472 0.25 2.87 -0.78
N ALA A 473 1.00 1.93 -1.37
CA ALA A 473 2.36 2.17 -1.88
C ALA A 473 2.37 3.22 -2.99
N TRP A 474 1.43 3.14 -3.96
CA TRP A 474 1.23 4.17 -4.97
C TRP A 474 0.98 5.55 -4.35
N ALA A 475 0.02 5.65 -3.42
CA ALA A 475 -0.34 6.92 -2.78
C ALA A 475 0.81 7.48 -1.92
N LEU A 476 1.57 6.62 -1.23
CA LEU A 476 2.76 7.00 -0.46
C LEU A 476 3.87 7.56 -1.37
N LEU A 477 4.15 6.91 -2.50
CA LEU A 477 5.12 7.39 -3.48
C LEU A 477 4.69 8.73 -4.07
N ARG A 478 3.40 8.86 -4.41
CA ARG A 478 2.85 10.10 -4.95
C ARG A 478 2.96 11.25 -3.95
N TYR A 479 2.53 11.04 -2.70
CA TYR A 479 2.68 12.00 -1.61
C TYR A 479 4.14 12.41 -1.40
N THR A 480 5.05 11.44 -1.42
CA THR A 480 6.49 11.71 -1.23
C THR A 480 7.06 12.55 -2.35
N ALA A 481 6.70 12.26 -3.60
CA ALA A 481 7.10 13.08 -4.75
C ALA A 481 6.55 14.49 -4.65
N ASP A 482 5.29 14.64 -4.24
CA ASP A 482 4.62 15.93 -4.07
C ASP A 482 5.30 16.81 -3.01
N GLN A 483 5.68 16.23 -1.87
CA GLN A 483 6.12 16.99 -0.71
C GLN A 483 7.64 17.11 -0.57
N PHE A 484 8.38 16.11 -1.00
CA PHE A 484 9.83 16.06 -0.79
C PHE A 484 10.66 16.17 -2.07
N SER A 485 10.02 16.21 -3.24
CA SER A 485 10.69 16.38 -4.53
C SER A 485 9.94 17.35 -5.46
N PRO A 486 9.47 18.50 -4.96
CA PRO A 486 8.71 19.45 -5.77
C PRO A 486 9.56 19.96 -6.95
N GLY A 487 9.02 19.84 -8.17
CA GLY A 487 9.74 20.21 -9.39
C GLY A 487 10.80 19.22 -9.85
N ASN A 488 11.15 18.20 -9.06
CA ASN A 488 12.16 17.19 -9.36
C ASN A 488 11.66 15.74 -9.25
N ALA A 489 10.35 15.52 -9.32
CA ALA A 489 9.76 14.18 -9.15
C ALA A 489 10.39 13.13 -10.09
N ARG A 490 10.69 13.47 -11.34
CA ARG A 490 11.36 12.53 -12.26
C ARG A 490 12.74 12.12 -11.79
N THR A 491 13.50 13.00 -11.16
CA THR A 491 14.80 12.67 -10.55
C THR A 491 14.62 11.72 -9.38
N PHE A 492 13.60 11.94 -8.54
CA PHE A 492 13.24 11.05 -7.44
C PHE A 492 12.92 9.65 -7.96
N PHE A 493 11.99 9.50 -8.91
CA PHE A 493 11.59 8.20 -9.46
C PHE A 493 12.73 7.49 -10.18
N ARG A 494 13.56 8.20 -10.95
CA ARG A 494 14.76 7.63 -11.57
C ARG A 494 15.78 7.15 -10.53
N GLY A 495 15.92 7.88 -9.43
CA GLY A 495 16.77 7.48 -8.31
C GLY A 495 16.31 6.16 -7.69
N LEU A 496 15.01 5.99 -7.50
CA LEU A 496 14.45 4.75 -6.95
C LEU A 496 14.72 3.50 -7.81
N VAL A 497 14.81 3.68 -9.12
CA VAL A 497 15.11 2.59 -10.07
C VAL A 497 16.61 2.25 -10.09
N ALA A 498 17.46 3.23 -9.82
CA ALA A 498 18.90 3.10 -9.94
C ALA A 498 19.59 2.74 -8.61
N GLY A 499 20.72 2.04 -8.71
CA GLY A 499 21.62 1.76 -7.58
C GLY A 499 21.25 0.53 -6.74
N PRO A 500 22.13 0.19 -5.76
CA PRO A 500 22.07 -1.09 -5.07
C PRO A 500 21.11 -1.15 -3.88
N LYS A 501 20.58 -0.02 -3.43
CA LYS A 501 19.66 0.00 -2.29
C LYS A 501 18.26 -0.42 -2.68
N THR A 502 17.53 -1.00 -1.74
CA THR A 502 16.16 -1.51 -1.91
C THR A 502 15.25 -1.04 -0.78
N GLY A 503 13.95 -1.08 -1.00
CA GLY A 503 12.91 -0.84 0.00
C GLY A 503 13.01 0.52 0.67
N VAL A 504 12.74 0.54 1.98
CA VAL A 504 12.74 1.78 2.76
C VAL A 504 14.08 2.51 2.69
N THR A 505 15.20 1.77 2.64
CA THR A 505 16.54 2.38 2.56
C THR A 505 16.75 3.14 1.24
N ASN A 506 16.28 2.59 0.11
CA ASN A 506 16.26 3.26 -1.18
C ASN A 506 15.33 4.48 -1.15
N PHE A 507 14.13 4.28 -0.64
CA PHE A 507 13.07 5.28 -0.59
C PHE A 507 13.49 6.55 0.19
N VAL A 508 13.98 6.40 1.42
CA VAL A 508 14.39 7.55 2.25
C VAL A 508 15.63 8.24 1.71
N GLN A 509 16.56 7.49 1.07
CA GLN A 509 17.72 8.09 0.44
C GLN A 509 17.32 9.11 -0.63
N HIS A 510 16.36 8.75 -1.48
CA HIS A 510 15.96 9.60 -2.59
C HIS A 510 14.92 10.65 -2.21
N ALA A 511 14.15 10.42 -1.14
CA ALA A 511 13.30 11.43 -0.53
C ALA A 511 14.09 12.51 0.24
N GLY A 512 15.31 12.18 0.71
CA GLY A 512 16.16 13.10 1.47
C GLY A 512 15.70 13.38 2.90
N VAL A 513 14.72 12.61 3.40
CA VAL A 513 14.13 12.74 4.75
C VAL A 513 13.90 11.35 5.35
N SER A 514 13.68 11.29 6.67
CA SER A 514 13.44 10.03 7.37
C SER A 514 12.08 9.41 7.01
N PHE A 515 11.97 8.10 7.14
CA PHE A 515 10.71 7.37 6.95
C PHE A 515 9.62 7.88 7.89
N ASP A 516 9.96 8.17 9.14
CA ASP A 516 9.05 8.73 10.14
C ASP A 516 8.43 10.07 9.69
N GLN A 517 9.23 10.97 9.09
CA GLN A 517 8.74 12.24 8.54
C GLN A 517 7.77 12.02 7.37
N ILE A 518 8.10 11.08 6.49
CA ILE A 518 7.25 10.75 5.34
C ILE A 518 5.92 10.16 5.83
N ILE A 519 5.97 9.14 6.66
CA ILE A 519 4.77 8.43 7.15
C ILE A 519 3.89 9.36 7.97
N GLY A 520 4.47 10.15 8.88
CA GLY A 520 3.69 11.08 9.69
C GLY A 520 2.95 12.11 8.85
N GLY A 521 3.63 12.69 7.87
CA GLY A 521 3.02 13.65 6.95
C GLY A 521 1.94 12.99 6.09
N TRP A 522 2.20 11.81 5.54
CA TRP A 522 1.26 11.07 4.71
C TRP A 522 0.00 10.62 5.47
N LEU A 523 0.15 10.11 6.68
CA LEU A 523 -0.99 9.73 7.51
C LEU A 523 -1.88 10.94 7.83
N ILE A 524 -1.29 12.09 8.15
CA ILE A 524 -2.06 13.33 8.37
C ILE A 524 -2.73 13.78 7.07
N ALA A 525 -2.03 13.75 5.93
CA ALA A 525 -2.57 14.09 4.63
C ALA A 525 -3.78 13.23 4.25
N ASN A 526 -3.75 11.93 4.54
CA ASN A 526 -4.88 11.03 4.28
C ASN A 526 -6.17 11.44 5.00
N TYR A 527 -6.07 12.14 6.14
CA TYR A 527 -7.23 12.73 6.79
C TYR A 527 -7.51 14.16 6.30
N ALA A 528 -6.47 14.99 6.26
CA ALA A 528 -6.61 16.43 6.17
C ALA A 528 -6.79 16.99 4.75
N ASP A 529 -6.42 16.20 3.74
CA ASP A 529 -6.45 16.63 2.34
C ASP A 529 -7.81 17.23 1.96
N ASN A 530 -7.77 18.47 1.44
CA ASN A 530 -8.94 19.25 1.02
C ASN A 530 -10.06 19.45 2.07
N LEU A 531 -9.76 19.33 3.38
CA LEU A 531 -10.70 19.70 4.44
C LEU A 531 -10.71 21.20 4.75
N GLY A 532 -9.76 21.97 4.22
CA GLY A 532 -9.67 23.41 4.47
C GLY A 532 -9.38 23.77 5.94
N ILE A 533 -8.63 22.93 6.67
CA ILE A 533 -8.26 23.17 8.07
C ILE A 533 -7.39 24.44 8.15
N PRO A 534 -7.85 25.50 8.82
CA PRO A 534 -7.09 26.75 8.90
C PRO A 534 -5.69 26.55 9.51
N ASN A 535 -4.69 27.24 8.97
CA ASN A 535 -3.29 27.24 9.43
C ASN A 535 -2.58 25.86 9.42
N LEU A 536 -3.19 24.82 8.88
CA LEU A 536 -2.51 23.55 8.72
C LEU A 536 -1.40 23.71 7.66
N ASP A 537 -0.22 23.19 7.96
CA ASP A 537 0.93 23.22 7.04
C ASP A 537 0.60 22.46 5.74
N ALA A 538 0.95 23.04 4.60
CA ALA A 538 0.66 22.48 3.27
C ALA A 538 1.28 21.10 3.04
N ARG A 539 2.32 20.73 3.80
CA ARG A 539 2.90 19.37 3.74
C ARG A 539 1.91 18.25 4.13
N TYR A 540 0.81 18.58 4.78
CA TYR A 540 -0.22 17.63 5.19
C TYR A 540 -1.37 17.51 4.18
N SER A 541 -1.05 17.66 2.90
CA SER A 541 -1.99 17.47 1.78
C SER A 541 -1.28 16.87 0.57
N TYR A 542 -2.04 16.36 -0.39
CA TYR A 542 -1.51 16.03 -1.71
C TYR A 542 -1.46 17.29 -2.57
N VAL A 543 -0.46 17.42 -3.43
CA VAL A 543 -0.36 18.53 -4.40
C VAL A 543 -1.01 18.15 -5.72
N SER A 544 -0.72 16.95 -6.19
CA SER A 544 -1.12 16.46 -7.52
C SER A 544 -2.50 15.81 -7.58
N TRP A 545 -3.17 15.69 -6.43
CA TRP A 545 -4.51 15.14 -6.30
C TRP A 545 -5.35 15.93 -5.30
N ASN A 546 -6.61 16.14 -5.60
CA ASN A 546 -7.63 16.26 -4.57
C ASN A 546 -8.03 14.83 -4.18
N MET A 547 -7.26 14.22 -3.29
CA MET A 547 -7.40 12.80 -3.00
C MET A 547 -8.75 12.47 -2.38
N ARG A 548 -9.26 13.35 -1.53
CA ARG A 548 -10.58 13.18 -0.91
C ARG A 548 -11.70 13.17 -1.96
N ASP A 549 -11.67 14.09 -2.93
CA ASP A 549 -12.65 14.13 -4.02
C ASP A 549 -12.49 12.92 -4.95
N ALA A 550 -11.25 12.62 -5.35
CA ALA A 550 -10.97 11.51 -6.27
C ALA A 550 -11.44 10.16 -5.70
N ILE A 551 -11.15 9.88 -4.44
CA ILE A 551 -11.58 8.65 -3.75
C ILE A 551 -13.09 8.64 -3.53
N SER A 552 -13.68 9.73 -3.02
CA SER A 552 -15.13 9.79 -2.80
C SER A 552 -15.88 9.62 -4.12
N GLY A 553 -15.44 10.30 -5.17
CA GLY A 553 -16.05 10.19 -6.48
C GLY A 553 -15.87 8.81 -7.13
N ALA A 554 -14.81 8.06 -6.81
CA ALA A 554 -14.63 6.69 -7.28
C ALA A 554 -15.62 5.69 -6.65
N ARG A 555 -16.24 6.05 -5.52
CA ARG A 555 -17.15 5.19 -4.76
C ARG A 555 -18.63 5.46 -5.12
N GLN A 556 -19.46 4.42 -5.06
CA GLN A 556 -20.90 4.56 -5.28
C GLN A 556 -21.59 5.38 -4.18
N SER A 557 -21.13 5.25 -2.92
CA SER A 557 -21.63 6.04 -1.80
C SER A 557 -21.28 7.53 -1.88
N GLY A 558 -20.29 7.91 -2.67
CA GLY A 558 -19.75 9.27 -2.71
C GLY A 558 -19.05 9.71 -1.43
N THR A 559 -18.76 8.79 -0.50
CA THR A 559 -18.17 9.10 0.82
C THR A 559 -16.71 8.71 0.90
N TYR A 560 -15.92 9.52 1.61
CA TYR A 560 -14.53 9.19 1.90
C TYR A 560 -14.45 8.06 2.94
N PRO A 561 -13.69 6.98 2.70
CA PRO A 561 -13.83 5.75 3.47
C PRO A 561 -13.07 5.71 4.81
N LEU A 562 -12.22 6.71 5.11
CA LEU A 562 -11.35 6.69 6.28
C LEU A 562 -12.17 6.72 7.59
N PRO A 563 -12.11 5.68 8.44
CA PRO A 563 -12.85 5.66 9.70
C PRO A 563 -12.15 6.55 10.74
N THR A 564 -12.92 7.37 11.44
CA THR A 564 -12.45 8.28 12.50
C THR A 564 -13.35 8.18 13.73
N PRO A 565 -13.41 7.01 14.43
CA PRO A 565 -14.19 6.87 15.64
C PRO A 565 -13.65 7.78 16.75
N ALA A 566 -14.52 8.13 17.71
CA ALA A 566 -14.06 8.77 18.93
C ALA A 566 -13.23 7.76 19.77
N PRO A 567 -12.12 8.21 20.41
CA PRO A 567 -11.37 7.32 21.28
C PRO A 567 -12.18 6.99 22.54
N GLY A 568 -12.21 5.70 22.91
CA GLY A 568 -12.91 5.23 24.11
C GLY A 568 -12.07 5.30 25.38
N VAL A 569 -12.61 4.79 26.46
CA VAL A 569 -11.89 4.65 27.75
C VAL A 569 -10.80 3.58 27.69
N SER A 570 -10.97 2.59 26.84
CA SER A 570 -9.96 1.60 26.47
C SER A 570 -10.40 0.87 25.19
N THR A 571 -9.55 0.85 24.18
CA THR A 571 -9.81 0.17 22.90
C THR A 571 -8.53 -0.53 22.45
N THR A 572 -8.59 -1.85 22.28
CA THR A 572 -7.47 -2.61 21.69
C THR A 572 -7.52 -2.52 20.17
N THR A 573 -6.39 -2.22 19.57
CA THR A 573 -6.24 -2.11 18.11
C THR A 573 -4.85 -2.57 17.68
N THR A 574 -4.63 -2.61 16.37
CA THR A 574 -3.35 -2.94 15.75
C THR A 574 -2.93 -1.86 14.77
N ALA A 575 -1.64 -1.76 14.47
CA ALA A 575 -1.12 -1.01 13.34
C ALA A 575 0.03 -1.77 12.70
N GLN A 576 -0.02 -1.90 11.37
CA GLN A 576 1.08 -2.41 10.56
C GLN A 576 2.15 -1.32 10.38
N SER A 577 3.38 -1.72 10.07
CA SER A 577 4.46 -0.77 9.76
C SER A 577 4.07 0.21 8.63
N GLY A 578 4.33 1.49 8.85
CA GLY A 578 3.93 2.57 7.95
C GLY A 578 2.43 2.90 7.97
N SER A 579 1.65 2.33 8.88
CA SER A 579 0.20 2.56 8.99
C SER A 579 -0.22 3.11 10.35
N GLY A 580 -1.50 3.44 10.49
CA GLY A 580 -2.03 4.00 11.73
C GLY A 580 -3.55 3.94 11.84
N VAL A 581 -4.05 4.19 13.04
CA VAL A 581 -5.47 4.25 13.37
C VAL A 581 -5.85 5.69 13.71
N TYR A 582 -6.98 6.13 13.21
CA TYR A 582 -7.45 7.51 13.32
C TYR A 582 -8.57 7.61 14.36
N TRP A 583 -8.46 8.61 15.24
CA TRP A 583 -9.40 8.88 16.31
C TRP A 583 -9.76 10.36 16.29
N LEU A 584 -11.05 10.67 16.25
CA LEU A 584 -11.53 12.06 16.29
C LEU A 584 -12.23 12.32 17.61
N ALA A 585 -11.62 13.17 18.45
CA ALA A 585 -12.13 13.51 19.78
C ALA A 585 -12.79 14.89 19.77
N PRO A 586 -14.12 14.98 19.92
CA PRO A 586 -14.78 16.27 20.15
C PRO A 586 -14.44 16.80 21.56
N ARG A 587 -14.17 18.08 21.64
CA ARG A 587 -13.82 18.82 22.87
C ARG A 587 -14.71 20.04 22.99
N PRO A 588 -15.96 19.92 23.44
CA PRO A 588 -16.82 21.07 23.72
C PRO A 588 -16.19 22.02 24.74
N THR A 589 -16.57 23.30 24.69
CA THR A 589 -16.20 24.29 25.71
C THR A 589 -16.46 23.76 27.12
N GLY A 590 -15.50 23.89 28.01
CA GLY A 590 -15.57 23.36 29.36
C GLY A 590 -15.16 21.90 29.53
N SER A 591 -14.74 21.23 28.47
CA SER A 591 -14.15 19.88 28.59
C SER A 591 -12.93 19.94 29.52
N PRO A 592 -12.83 19.06 30.53
CA PRO A 592 -11.74 19.06 31.50
C PRO A 592 -10.40 18.68 30.85
N LEU A 593 -9.31 18.87 31.57
CA LEU A 593 -8.02 18.27 31.24
C LEU A 593 -8.21 16.78 31.00
N SER A 594 -7.64 16.27 29.91
CA SER A 594 -7.84 14.88 29.47
C SER A 594 -6.50 14.25 29.12
N THR A 595 -6.42 12.94 29.20
CA THR A 595 -5.21 12.18 28.90
C THR A 595 -5.48 11.17 27.79
N PHE A 596 -4.70 11.23 26.71
CA PHE A 596 -4.64 10.22 25.67
C PHE A 596 -3.47 9.29 25.93
N ARG A 597 -3.66 7.98 25.81
CA ARG A 597 -2.62 6.96 26.04
C ARG A 597 -2.61 5.92 24.93
N MET A 598 -1.41 5.51 24.55
CA MET A 598 -1.14 4.34 23.72
C MET A 598 -0.25 3.42 24.55
N LEU A 599 -0.77 2.28 24.98
CA LEU A 599 -0.14 1.36 25.92
C LEU A 599 -0.09 -0.05 25.33
N ASP A 600 0.78 -0.90 25.84
CA ASP A 600 0.69 -2.32 25.51
C ASP A 600 -0.62 -2.93 26.08
N PRO A 601 -1.03 -4.13 25.64
CA PRO A 601 -2.24 -4.78 26.17
C PRO A 601 -2.20 -5.07 27.68
N GLY A 602 -1.01 -5.15 28.29
CA GLY A 602 -0.80 -5.33 29.73
C GLY A 602 -0.85 -4.01 30.53
N GLY A 603 -0.97 -2.86 29.84
CA GLY A 603 -1.04 -1.54 30.46
C GLY A 603 0.31 -0.85 30.69
N GLY A 604 1.40 -1.46 30.25
CA GLY A 604 2.74 -0.85 30.23
C GLY A 604 2.99 0.02 28.98
N ASN A 605 4.19 0.56 28.87
CA ASN A 605 4.60 1.24 27.65
C ASN A 605 4.65 0.22 26.48
N VAL A 606 4.25 0.66 25.28
CA VAL A 606 4.40 -0.19 24.07
C VAL A 606 5.86 -0.58 23.86
N GLY A 607 6.11 -1.80 23.37
CA GLY A 607 7.45 -2.38 23.25
C GLY A 607 8.18 -2.08 21.93
N PHE A 608 7.76 -1.05 21.15
CA PHE A 608 8.36 -0.78 19.84
C PHE A 608 8.71 0.69 19.65
N ASP A 609 9.92 0.96 19.14
CA ASP A 609 10.46 2.31 18.96
C ASP A 609 9.74 3.12 17.87
N GLY A 610 9.12 2.44 16.90
CA GLY A 610 8.30 3.04 15.85
C GLY A 610 6.96 3.62 16.32
N SER A 611 6.64 3.56 17.62
CA SER A 611 5.38 4.08 18.16
C SER A 611 5.28 5.60 18.03
N ARG A 612 4.16 6.06 17.42
CA ARG A 612 3.88 7.49 17.22
C ARG A 612 2.43 7.80 17.55
N VAL A 613 2.24 8.99 18.10
CA VAL A 613 0.91 9.62 18.17
C VAL A 613 1.02 11.02 17.57
N TYR A 614 0.33 11.23 16.47
CA TYR A 614 0.16 12.54 15.88
C TYR A 614 -1.13 13.15 16.43
N VAL A 615 -1.05 14.34 16.98
CA VAL A 615 -2.20 15.10 17.48
C VAL A 615 -2.36 16.32 16.59
N VAL A 616 -3.53 16.47 15.98
CA VAL A 616 -3.85 17.60 15.11
C VAL A 616 -5.10 18.29 15.64
N ARG A 617 -5.05 19.59 15.87
CA ARG A 617 -6.28 20.34 16.14
C ARG A 617 -6.93 20.72 14.82
N VAL A 618 -8.07 20.07 14.52
CA VAL A 618 -8.76 20.21 13.23
C VAL A 618 -9.89 21.23 13.27
N GLN A 619 -10.37 21.57 14.47
CA GLN A 619 -11.38 22.62 14.72
C GLN A 619 -11.15 23.28 16.06
#